data_c9151924915583d5b744c2e200d2a3a8
#
_entry.id   c9151924915583d5b744c2e200d2a3a8
#
_cell.length_a   1.000
_cell.length_b   1.000
_cell.length_c   1.000
_cell.angle_alpha   90.00
_cell.angle_beta   90.00
_cell.angle_gamma   90.00
#
_symmetry.space_group_name_H-M   'P 1'
#
loop_
_entity.id
_entity.type
_entity.pdbx_description
1 polymer ?
#
loop_
_entity_poly.entity_id
_entity_poly.type
_entity_poly.pdbx_seq_one_letter_code
_entity_poly.pdbx_strand_id
1 'polypeptide(L)'
;LFNNEIYGLTKGQYSPTSRVGTRSPSTPVGSVEHPVSPLALALGAGARFVARGIDSQQKSLSEIFKRAHAHQGTSFVEIFQNCIVYNDGVFADITEKAATAERQILVENGKPLLFGTDGVRGLHLKPGSLGLEVVTIGEDGVSADDILIHDETDRTLAGLLAALGDHGEPTAVGVLFSDPAPSYETQVREIISSKDHS
;
A
#
# COMPACT_ATOMS: atom_id res chain seq x y z
N LEU A 1 -2.41 -10.78 -2.09
CA LEU A 1 -1.77 -10.66 -3.41
C LEU A 1 -0.26 -10.61 -3.24
N PHE A 2 0.46 -11.57 -3.82
CA PHE A 2 1.90 -11.44 -4.04
C PHE A 2 2.11 -10.64 -5.31
N ASN A 3 2.75 -9.48 -5.18
CA ASN A 3 3.06 -8.60 -6.29
C ASN A 3 4.57 -8.60 -6.54
N ASN A 4 5.00 -9.18 -7.65
CA ASN A 4 6.38 -9.20 -8.12
C ASN A 4 6.54 -8.58 -9.52
N GLU A 5 5.53 -7.85 -9.95
CA GLU A 5 5.47 -7.11 -11.21
C GLU A 5 5.79 -7.97 -12.46
N ILE A 6 5.57 -9.30 -12.37
CA ILE A 6 5.82 -10.24 -13.49
C ILE A 6 4.91 -11.48 -13.40
N TYR A 7 4.52 -12.04 -14.50
CA TYR A 7 3.92 -13.38 -14.55
C TYR A 7 5.00 -14.45 -14.57
N GLY A 8 5.48 -14.89 -13.40
CA GLY A 8 6.56 -15.87 -13.29
C GLY A 8 6.13 -17.27 -13.71
N LEU A 9 4.90 -17.71 -13.37
CA LEU A 9 4.40 -19.05 -13.70
C LEU A 9 4.39 -19.33 -15.22
N THR A 10 4.07 -18.32 -16.02
CA THR A 10 4.03 -18.40 -17.48
C THR A 10 5.35 -18.01 -18.14
N LYS A 11 6.44 -17.94 -17.38
CA LYS A 11 7.82 -17.71 -17.81
C LYS A 11 8.15 -16.26 -18.20
N GLY A 12 7.60 -15.29 -17.49
CA GLY A 12 8.14 -13.93 -17.48
C GLY A 12 7.44 -12.94 -18.41
N GLN A 13 6.13 -13.04 -18.63
CA GLN A 13 5.38 -11.96 -19.25
C GLN A 13 5.20 -10.81 -18.24
N TYR A 14 5.15 -9.57 -18.75
CA TYR A 14 4.78 -8.45 -17.90
C TYR A 14 3.35 -8.64 -17.36
N SER A 15 3.13 -8.17 -16.15
CA SER A 15 1.84 -8.24 -15.43
C SER A 15 1.12 -6.88 -15.45
N PRO A 16 -0.14 -6.81 -15.06
CA PRO A 16 -0.84 -5.52 -14.93
C PRO A 16 -0.18 -4.54 -13.95
N THR A 17 0.69 -5.02 -13.05
CA THR A 17 1.43 -4.19 -12.09
C THR A 17 2.85 -3.87 -12.53
N SER A 18 3.28 -4.37 -13.69
CA SER A 18 4.63 -4.11 -14.22
C SER A 18 4.80 -2.64 -14.57
N ARG A 19 5.97 -2.08 -14.25
CA ARG A 19 6.32 -0.69 -14.56
C ARG A 19 6.39 -0.48 -16.07
N VAL A 20 6.06 0.73 -16.53
CA VAL A 20 6.22 1.12 -17.95
C VAL A 20 7.66 0.85 -18.39
N GLY A 21 7.81 0.30 -19.56
CA GLY A 21 9.11 -0.08 -20.13
C GLY A 21 9.62 -1.45 -19.68
N THR A 22 8.85 -2.23 -18.90
CA THR A 22 9.25 -3.59 -18.52
C THR A 22 9.44 -4.46 -19.76
N ARG A 23 10.66 -5.01 -19.92
CA ARG A 23 11.01 -5.90 -21.02
C ARG A 23 10.77 -7.35 -20.63
N SER A 24 10.18 -8.09 -21.54
CA SER A 24 9.95 -9.52 -21.41
C SER A 24 10.07 -10.22 -22.77
N PRO A 25 10.10 -11.56 -22.83
CA PRO A 25 10.12 -12.25 -24.11
C PRO A 25 8.97 -11.88 -25.05
N SER A 26 7.81 -11.55 -24.51
CA SER A 26 6.64 -11.11 -25.29
C SER A 26 6.59 -9.60 -25.57
N THR A 27 7.40 -8.82 -24.86
CA THR A 27 7.49 -7.34 -25.00
C THR A 27 8.95 -6.89 -25.04
N PRO A 28 9.71 -7.26 -26.10
CA PRO A 28 11.16 -7.02 -26.13
C PRO A 28 11.55 -5.55 -26.19
N VAL A 29 10.64 -4.68 -26.61
CA VAL A 29 10.84 -3.21 -26.66
C VAL A 29 10.37 -2.49 -25.40
N GLY A 30 9.73 -3.21 -24.47
CA GLY A 30 9.16 -2.70 -23.24
C GLY A 30 7.63 -2.54 -23.29
N SER A 31 7.00 -2.67 -22.11
CA SER A 31 5.56 -2.42 -21.94
C SER A 31 5.25 -0.93 -22.01
N VAL A 32 4.05 -0.58 -22.46
CA VAL A 32 3.60 0.82 -22.60
C VAL A 32 2.43 1.17 -21.68
N GLU A 33 1.81 0.16 -21.08
CA GLU A 33 0.67 0.33 -20.18
C GLU A 33 1.14 0.87 -18.83
N HIS A 34 0.34 1.78 -18.27
CA HIS A 34 0.53 2.21 -16.89
C HIS A 34 0.12 1.10 -15.92
N PRO A 35 0.93 0.87 -14.85
CA PRO A 35 0.63 -0.18 -13.89
C PRO A 35 -0.67 0.09 -13.13
N VAL A 36 -1.40 -0.99 -12.85
CA VAL A 36 -2.56 -0.97 -11.96
C VAL A 36 -2.06 -0.90 -10.52
N SER A 37 -2.64 -0.02 -9.70
CA SER A 37 -2.47 -0.05 -8.26
C SER A 37 -3.45 -1.04 -7.63
N PRO A 38 -2.98 -2.19 -7.11
CA PRO A 38 -3.86 -3.18 -6.47
C PRO A 38 -4.58 -2.63 -5.23
N LEU A 39 -3.92 -1.73 -4.48
CA LEU A 39 -4.52 -1.10 -3.31
C LEU A 39 -5.64 -0.14 -3.70
N ALA A 40 -5.41 0.70 -4.71
CA ALA A 40 -6.45 1.62 -5.21
C ALA A 40 -7.65 0.84 -5.76
N LEU A 41 -7.41 -0.28 -6.47
CA LEU A 41 -8.46 -1.17 -6.96
C LEU A 41 -9.26 -1.78 -5.79
N ALA A 42 -8.58 -2.29 -4.76
CA ALA A 42 -9.22 -2.87 -3.58
C ALA A 42 -10.07 -1.82 -2.82
N LEU A 43 -9.53 -0.61 -2.61
CA LEU A 43 -10.25 0.50 -1.98
C LEU A 43 -11.48 0.91 -2.83
N GLY A 44 -11.32 1.04 -4.14
CA GLY A 44 -12.40 1.36 -5.07
C GLY A 44 -13.49 0.28 -5.14
N ALA A 45 -13.12 -0.99 -4.95
CA ALA A 45 -14.04 -2.11 -4.83
C ALA A 45 -14.73 -2.21 -3.45
N GLY A 46 -14.44 -1.31 -2.52
CA GLY A 46 -15.07 -1.26 -1.22
C GLY A 46 -14.43 -2.15 -0.15
N ALA A 47 -13.17 -2.59 -0.34
CA ALA A 47 -12.45 -3.32 0.69
C ALA A 47 -12.39 -2.51 1.99
N ARG A 48 -12.57 -3.19 3.13
CA ARG A 48 -12.62 -2.58 4.46
C ARG A 48 -11.35 -2.79 5.29
N PHE A 49 -10.43 -3.60 4.80
CA PHE A 49 -9.06 -3.72 5.30
C PHE A 49 -8.12 -3.76 4.10
N VAL A 50 -7.20 -2.81 4.02
CA VAL A 50 -6.22 -2.71 2.93
C VAL A 50 -4.86 -2.41 3.52
N ALA A 51 -3.88 -3.26 3.19
CA ALA A 51 -2.52 -3.16 3.72
C ALA A 51 -1.48 -3.48 2.65
N ARG A 52 -0.26 -2.96 2.82
CA ARG A 52 0.92 -3.34 2.04
C ARG A 52 2.03 -3.82 2.95
N GLY A 53 2.63 -4.94 2.59
CA GLY A 53 3.80 -5.52 3.25
C GLY A 53 4.93 -5.80 2.26
N ILE A 54 6.09 -6.17 2.79
CA ILE A 54 7.29 -6.54 2.02
C ILE A 54 7.74 -7.92 2.50
N ASP A 55 8.01 -8.84 1.58
CA ASP A 55 8.35 -10.24 1.87
C ASP A 55 9.59 -10.40 2.76
N SER A 56 10.60 -9.55 2.56
CA SER A 56 11.83 -9.54 3.35
C SER A 56 11.66 -8.96 4.75
N GLN A 57 10.57 -8.22 5.04
CA GLN A 57 10.26 -7.61 6.34
C GLN A 57 9.32 -8.51 7.16
N GLN A 58 9.73 -9.72 7.46
CA GLN A 58 8.90 -10.78 8.04
C GLN A 58 8.18 -10.39 9.33
N LYS A 59 8.84 -9.61 10.21
CA LYS A 59 8.24 -9.16 11.48
C LYS A 59 7.05 -8.23 11.23
N SER A 60 7.22 -7.21 10.40
CA SER A 60 6.15 -6.27 10.02
C SER A 60 5.03 -6.99 9.27
N LEU A 61 5.38 -7.85 8.30
CA LEU A 61 4.41 -8.63 7.54
C LEU A 61 3.58 -9.56 8.44
N SER A 62 4.21 -10.18 9.45
CA SER A 62 3.51 -11.02 10.43
C SER A 62 2.46 -10.22 11.22
N GLU A 63 2.78 -9.00 11.64
CA GLU A 63 1.81 -8.13 12.34
C GLU A 63 0.66 -7.70 11.43
N ILE A 64 0.94 -7.39 10.17
CA ILE A 64 -0.09 -7.11 9.16
C ILE A 64 -1.04 -8.32 9.02
N PHE A 65 -0.51 -9.54 8.93
CA PHE A 65 -1.35 -10.74 8.81
C PHE A 65 -2.19 -11.02 10.05
N LYS A 66 -1.66 -10.79 11.26
CA LYS A 66 -2.44 -10.92 12.49
C LYS A 66 -3.62 -9.94 12.51
N ARG A 67 -3.38 -8.71 12.11
CA ARG A 67 -4.43 -7.68 12.01
C ARG A 67 -5.45 -8.02 10.92
N ALA A 68 -4.99 -8.44 9.75
CA ALA A 68 -5.84 -8.88 8.64
C ALA A 68 -6.73 -10.08 9.02
N HIS A 69 -6.20 -11.02 9.81
CA HIS A 69 -6.96 -12.18 10.33
C HIS A 69 -7.98 -11.78 11.39
N ALA A 70 -7.65 -10.83 12.25
CA ALA A 70 -8.55 -10.35 13.30
C ALA A 70 -9.65 -9.42 12.78
N HIS A 71 -9.48 -8.86 11.56
CA HIS A 71 -10.45 -7.95 10.96
C HIS A 71 -11.76 -8.67 10.64
N GLN A 72 -12.88 -8.03 10.98
CA GLN A 72 -14.21 -8.50 10.59
C GLN A 72 -14.55 -8.01 9.18
N GLY A 73 -14.67 -8.95 8.23
CA GLY A 73 -14.89 -8.68 6.83
C GLY A 73 -13.77 -9.20 5.95
N THR A 74 -13.71 -8.74 4.71
CA THR A 74 -12.67 -9.12 3.75
C THR A 74 -11.43 -8.25 3.95
N SER A 75 -10.28 -8.90 4.07
CA SER A 75 -8.97 -8.23 4.14
C SER A 75 -8.21 -8.39 2.84
N PHE A 76 -7.65 -7.30 2.33
CA PHE A 76 -6.76 -7.28 1.17
C PHE A 76 -5.35 -6.86 1.62
N VAL A 77 -4.37 -7.71 1.35
CA VAL A 77 -2.95 -7.43 1.65
C VAL A 77 -2.15 -7.60 0.36
N GLU A 78 -1.53 -6.53 -0.10
CA GLU A 78 -0.50 -6.57 -1.13
C GLU A 78 0.85 -6.85 -0.48
N ILE A 79 1.62 -7.78 -1.06
CA ILE A 79 2.95 -8.13 -0.59
C ILE A 79 3.92 -7.92 -1.73
N PHE A 80 4.82 -6.95 -1.60
CA PHE A 80 5.93 -6.82 -2.52
C PHE A 80 6.88 -7.99 -2.35
N GLN A 81 7.06 -8.75 -3.42
CA GLN A 81 7.84 -9.97 -3.44
C GLN A 81 8.88 -9.92 -4.56
N ASN A 82 10.12 -10.24 -4.23
CA ASN A 82 11.15 -10.38 -5.24
C ASN A 82 11.01 -11.69 -6.02
N CYS A 83 10.99 -11.61 -7.34
CA CYS A 83 11.03 -12.78 -8.22
C CYS A 83 12.44 -13.00 -8.77
N ILE A 84 13.27 -13.75 -8.04
CA ILE A 84 14.70 -13.99 -8.37
C ILE A 84 14.95 -14.61 -9.76
N VAL A 85 13.90 -15.15 -10.40
CA VAL A 85 14.04 -15.85 -11.69
C VAL A 85 13.71 -14.94 -12.87
N TYR A 86 12.65 -14.15 -12.76
CA TYR A 86 12.12 -13.39 -13.91
C TYR A 86 12.11 -11.89 -13.72
N ASN A 87 12.24 -11.39 -12.46
CA ASN A 87 12.19 -9.96 -12.16
C ASN A 87 12.99 -9.64 -10.89
N ASP A 88 14.25 -10.12 -10.87
CA ASP A 88 15.11 -9.94 -9.71
C ASP A 88 15.44 -8.48 -9.47
N GLY A 89 15.35 -8.05 -8.21
CA GLY A 89 15.64 -6.68 -7.80
C GLY A 89 14.54 -5.66 -8.15
N VAL A 90 13.35 -6.08 -8.57
CA VAL A 90 12.26 -5.16 -9.00
C VAL A 90 11.90 -4.11 -7.96
N PHE A 91 12.03 -4.42 -6.67
CA PHE A 91 11.80 -3.51 -5.56
C PHE A 91 13.08 -3.08 -4.83
N ALA A 92 14.26 -3.25 -5.43
CA ALA A 92 15.53 -2.89 -4.81
C ALA A 92 15.59 -1.41 -4.42
N ASP A 93 14.99 -0.54 -5.23
CA ASP A 93 14.85 0.90 -5.01
C ASP A 93 14.02 1.25 -3.75
N ILE A 94 13.30 0.29 -3.16
CA ILE A 94 12.48 0.46 -1.96
C ILE A 94 13.01 -0.42 -0.82
N THR A 95 13.53 -1.62 -1.12
CA THR A 95 13.81 -2.67 -0.13
C THR A 95 15.27 -2.79 0.26
N GLU A 96 16.20 -2.26 -0.52
CA GLU A 96 17.62 -2.23 -0.15
C GLU A 96 17.81 -1.40 1.12
N LYS A 97 18.72 -1.86 2.00
CA LYS A 97 18.96 -1.26 3.32
C LYS A 97 19.23 0.24 3.25
N ALA A 98 19.95 0.70 2.24
CA ALA A 98 20.24 2.12 2.03
C ALA A 98 19.00 2.92 1.56
N ALA A 99 18.07 2.28 0.87
CA ALA A 99 16.88 2.90 0.32
C ALA A 99 15.70 2.90 1.30
N THR A 100 15.62 1.91 2.19
CA THR A 100 14.46 1.68 3.06
C THR A 100 14.04 2.93 3.82
N ALA A 101 14.96 3.61 4.50
CA ALA A 101 14.65 4.81 5.28
C ALA A 101 14.16 5.97 4.41
N GLU A 102 14.66 6.07 3.17
CA GLU A 102 14.41 7.18 2.26
C GLU A 102 13.20 6.95 1.35
N ARG A 103 12.80 5.70 1.17
CA ARG A 103 11.81 5.28 0.17
C ARG A 103 10.60 4.56 0.75
N GLN A 104 10.60 4.26 2.05
CA GLN A 104 9.45 3.69 2.74
C GLN A 104 8.93 4.66 3.79
N ILE A 105 7.61 4.75 3.88
CA ILE A 105 6.93 5.36 4.99
C ILE A 105 6.10 4.30 5.71
N LEU A 106 6.48 4.02 6.96
CA LEU A 106 5.73 3.09 7.80
C LEU A 106 4.48 3.78 8.31
N VAL A 107 3.31 3.29 7.90
CA VAL A 107 2.04 3.84 8.34
C VAL A 107 1.54 3.11 9.59
N GLU A 108 1.42 3.86 10.68
CA GLU A 108 0.89 3.40 11.95
C GLU A 108 -0.23 4.33 12.41
N ASN A 109 -1.37 3.76 12.81
CA ASN A 109 -2.52 4.55 13.22
C ASN A 109 -2.19 5.54 14.35
N GLY A 110 -2.58 6.79 14.19
CA GLY A 110 -2.33 7.88 15.14
C GLY A 110 -0.89 8.40 15.15
N LYS A 111 -0.02 7.98 14.24
CA LYS A 111 1.36 8.46 14.12
C LYS A 111 1.52 9.42 12.95
N PRO A 112 2.44 10.40 13.08
CA PRO A 112 2.76 11.27 11.95
C PRO A 112 3.41 10.48 10.83
N LEU A 113 3.06 10.83 9.59
CA LEU A 113 3.58 10.24 8.37
C LEU A 113 4.98 10.76 8.07
N LEU A 114 5.96 10.31 8.87
CA LEU A 114 7.38 10.69 8.79
C LEU A 114 8.21 9.57 8.16
N PHE A 115 9.29 9.95 7.48
CA PHE A 115 10.27 9.03 6.90
C PHE A 115 11.64 9.72 6.73
N GLY A 116 12.61 9.00 6.18
CA GLY A 116 13.98 9.48 6.02
C GLY A 116 14.86 9.05 7.18
N THR A 117 16.18 9.04 6.94
CA THR A 117 17.19 8.62 7.94
C THR A 117 17.12 9.45 9.22
N ASP A 118 16.82 10.75 9.07
CA ASP A 118 16.73 11.69 10.19
C ASP A 118 15.31 11.83 10.73
N GLY A 119 14.30 11.23 10.06
CA GLY A 119 12.90 11.35 10.43
C GLY A 119 12.33 12.78 10.34
N VAL A 120 12.96 13.62 9.53
CA VAL A 120 12.57 15.03 9.35
C VAL A 120 11.72 15.28 8.11
N ARG A 121 11.62 14.30 7.21
CA ARG A 121 10.72 14.39 6.07
C ARG A 121 9.37 13.79 6.40
N GLY A 122 8.32 14.39 5.88
CA GLY A 122 6.96 13.92 6.12
C GLY A 122 6.03 14.21 4.97
N LEU A 123 4.82 13.69 5.09
CA LEU A 123 3.73 13.94 4.15
C LEU A 123 2.83 15.06 4.65
N HIS A 124 2.49 15.95 3.75
CA HIS A 124 1.63 17.10 3.93
C HIS A 124 0.59 17.15 2.81
N LEU A 125 -0.58 17.74 3.05
CA LEU A 125 -1.53 18.03 1.97
C LEU A 125 -1.02 19.22 1.15
N LYS A 126 -0.88 19.01 -0.14
CA LYS A 126 -0.44 20.06 -1.05
C LYS A 126 -1.44 21.24 -1.03
N PRO A 127 -0.99 22.48 -0.77
CA PRO A 127 -1.88 23.64 -0.72
C PRO A 127 -2.74 23.78 -1.97
N GLY A 128 -4.05 23.92 -1.79
CA GLY A 128 -5.02 24.06 -2.88
C GLY A 128 -5.30 22.79 -3.68
N SER A 129 -4.89 21.62 -3.18
CA SER A 129 -5.08 20.31 -3.81
C SER A 129 -5.41 19.26 -2.76
N LEU A 130 -5.99 18.13 -3.18
CA LEU A 130 -6.14 16.93 -2.35
C LEU A 130 -4.95 15.96 -2.51
N GLY A 131 -3.88 16.37 -3.17
CA GLY A 131 -2.67 15.57 -3.33
C GLY A 131 -1.76 15.65 -2.13
N LEU A 132 -0.91 14.64 -1.97
CA LEU A 132 0.18 14.64 -1.00
C LEU A 132 1.44 15.28 -1.60
N GLU A 133 2.24 15.89 -0.75
CA GLU A 133 3.60 16.32 -1.07
C GLU A 133 4.56 15.95 0.05
N VAL A 134 5.82 15.78 -0.31
CA VAL A 134 6.90 15.55 0.65
C VAL A 134 7.45 16.90 1.08
N VAL A 135 7.53 17.10 2.39
CA VAL A 135 8.07 18.32 3.01
C VAL A 135 9.16 17.95 4.01
N THR A 136 10.05 18.92 4.32
CA THR A 136 11.10 18.79 5.34
C THR A 136 10.77 19.70 6.52
N ILE A 137 10.69 19.15 7.72
CA ILE A 137 10.46 19.93 8.95
C ILE A 137 11.62 20.90 9.17
N GLY A 138 11.30 22.17 9.37
CA GLY A 138 12.27 23.26 9.57
C GLY A 138 12.66 23.99 8.28
N GLU A 139 12.22 23.53 7.11
CA GLU A 139 12.39 24.20 5.82
C GLU A 139 11.07 24.88 5.40
N ASP A 140 11.14 25.94 4.64
CA ASP A 140 10.00 26.69 4.06
C ASP A 140 8.86 27.01 5.05
N GLY A 141 9.17 27.10 6.36
CA GLY A 141 8.21 27.37 7.42
C GLY A 141 7.40 26.14 7.90
N VAL A 142 7.74 24.95 7.42
CA VAL A 142 7.08 23.70 7.80
C VAL A 142 7.47 23.32 9.23
N SER A 143 6.46 23.03 10.06
CA SER A 143 6.61 22.53 11.42
C SER A 143 6.20 21.05 11.51
N ALA A 144 6.46 20.43 12.67
CA ALA A 144 6.01 19.05 12.90
C ALA A 144 4.47 18.93 12.92
N ASP A 145 3.76 20.03 13.28
CA ASP A 145 2.29 20.05 13.34
C ASP A 145 1.64 20.08 11.94
N ASP A 146 2.42 20.39 10.90
CA ASP A 146 1.93 20.39 9.52
C ASP A 146 1.96 18.98 8.90
N ILE A 147 2.63 18.03 9.55
CA ILE A 147 2.72 16.65 9.06
C ILE A 147 1.41 15.91 9.33
N LEU A 148 0.88 15.25 8.30
CA LEU A 148 -0.31 14.45 8.42
C LEU A 148 -0.15 13.32 9.44
N ILE A 149 -1.16 13.13 10.26
CA ILE A 149 -1.29 11.98 11.15
C ILE A 149 -2.04 10.88 10.40
N HIS A 150 -1.51 9.67 10.41
CA HIS A 150 -2.21 8.54 9.81
C HIS A 150 -3.47 8.18 10.61
N ASP A 151 -4.60 8.21 9.92
CA ASP A 151 -5.87 7.66 10.41
C ASP A 151 -6.26 6.48 9.51
N GLU A 152 -6.14 5.28 10.03
CA GLU A 152 -6.46 4.08 9.25
C GLU A 152 -7.95 3.91 8.95
N THR A 153 -8.83 4.74 9.54
CA THR A 153 -10.26 4.76 9.24
C THR A 153 -10.61 5.74 8.11
N ASP A 154 -9.68 6.62 7.74
CA ASP A 154 -9.86 7.57 6.64
C ASP A 154 -9.56 6.91 5.29
N ARG A 155 -10.64 6.56 4.57
CA ARG A 155 -10.55 5.98 3.21
C ARG A 155 -9.91 6.93 2.20
N THR A 156 -10.09 8.24 2.35
CA THR A 156 -9.52 9.24 1.43
C THR A 156 -8.02 9.29 1.59
N LEU A 157 -7.53 9.37 2.84
CA LEU A 157 -6.10 9.30 3.14
C LEU A 157 -5.48 7.98 2.64
N ALA A 158 -6.16 6.86 2.87
CA ALA A 158 -5.71 5.56 2.35
C ALA A 158 -5.58 5.55 0.83
N GLY A 159 -6.51 6.19 0.11
CA GLY A 159 -6.44 6.35 -1.35
C GLY A 159 -5.24 7.16 -1.80
N LEU A 160 -4.94 8.26 -1.11
CA LEU A 160 -3.77 9.09 -1.37
C LEU A 160 -2.47 8.31 -1.09
N LEU A 161 -2.40 7.58 0.02
CA LEU A 161 -1.24 6.75 0.38
C LEU A 161 -1.04 5.58 -0.61
N ALA A 162 -2.12 5.00 -1.13
CA ALA A 162 -2.07 3.93 -2.12
C ALA A 162 -1.52 4.40 -3.48
N ALA A 163 -1.62 5.68 -3.76
CA ALA A 163 -1.12 6.31 -4.99
C ALA A 163 0.35 6.76 -4.89
N LEU A 164 0.97 6.73 -3.71
CA LEU A 164 2.38 7.07 -3.52
C LEU A 164 3.29 5.97 -4.10
N GLY A 165 4.51 6.36 -4.42
CA GLY A 165 5.59 5.48 -4.87
C GLY A 165 6.10 5.78 -6.27
N ASP A 166 5.39 6.60 -7.04
CA ASP A 166 5.85 7.08 -8.33
C ASP A 166 6.82 8.28 -8.18
N HIS A 167 7.66 8.48 -9.19
CA HIS A 167 8.51 9.67 -9.36
C HIS A 167 9.40 10.08 -8.15
N GLY A 168 9.81 9.11 -7.33
CA GLY A 168 10.70 9.41 -6.21
C GLY A 168 10.00 9.62 -4.86
N GLU A 169 8.69 9.54 -4.82
CA GLU A 169 7.91 9.57 -3.59
C GLU A 169 8.15 8.31 -2.74
N PRO A 170 7.95 8.38 -1.42
CA PRO A 170 8.03 7.19 -0.58
C PRO A 170 6.85 6.25 -0.84
N THR A 171 7.07 4.97 -0.61
CA THR A 171 6.02 3.96 -0.67
C THR A 171 5.44 3.72 0.73
N ALA A 172 4.13 3.82 0.88
CA ALA A 172 3.46 3.53 2.14
C ALA A 172 3.42 2.02 2.41
N VAL A 173 3.88 1.60 3.59
CA VAL A 173 3.94 0.20 4.04
C VAL A 173 3.29 0.09 5.42
N GLY A 174 2.37 -0.85 5.58
CA GLY A 174 1.59 -1.04 6.81
C GLY A 174 0.11 -1.21 6.49
N VAL A 175 -0.74 -0.95 7.48
CA VAL A 175 -2.21 -0.96 7.31
C VAL A 175 -2.66 0.44 6.91
N LEU A 176 -3.07 0.60 5.65
CA LEU A 176 -3.50 1.87 5.09
C LEU A 176 -4.96 2.18 5.46
N PHE A 177 -5.81 1.14 5.50
CA PHE A 177 -7.23 1.28 5.79
C PHE A 177 -7.74 0.13 6.63
N SER A 178 -8.55 0.42 7.66
CA SER A 178 -9.21 -0.57 8.50
C SER A 178 -10.52 -0.01 9.06
N ASP A 179 -11.64 -0.56 8.57
CA ASP A 179 -13.00 -0.18 8.98
C ASP A 179 -13.83 -1.46 9.16
N PRO A 180 -13.74 -2.13 10.33
CA PRO A 180 -14.41 -3.40 10.58
C PRO A 180 -15.93 -3.29 10.45
N ALA A 181 -16.53 -4.30 9.81
CA ALA A 181 -17.98 -4.44 9.74
C ALA A 181 -18.37 -5.92 9.73
N PRO A 182 -19.59 -6.25 10.15
CA PRO A 182 -20.07 -7.63 10.08
C PRO A 182 -19.92 -8.20 8.67
N SER A 183 -19.50 -9.46 8.57
CA SER A 183 -19.39 -10.12 7.27
C SER A 183 -20.78 -10.31 6.62
N TYR A 184 -20.78 -10.55 5.31
CA TYR A 184 -22.02 -10.84 4.58
C TYR A 184 -22.79 -12.02 5.21
N GLU A 185 -22.09 -13.09 5.58
CA GLU A 185 -22.70 -14.26 6.18
C GLU A 185 -23.33 -13.95 7.55
N THR A 186 -22.66 -13.12 8.35
CA THR A 186 -23.20 -12.68 9.64
C THR A 186 -24.50 -11.90 9.45
N GLN A 187 -24.50 -10.91 8.57
CA GLN A 187 -25.67 -10.09 8.27
C GLN A 187 -26.84 -10.91 7.71
N VAL A 188 -26.57 -11.84 6.81
CA VAL A 188 -27.60 -12.73 6.26
C VAL A 188 -28.21 -13.65 7.34
N ARG A 189 -27.38 -14.21 8.22
CA ARG A 189 -27.87 -15.05 9.34
C ARG A 189 -28.73 -14.24 10.31
N GLU A 190 -28.36 -13.01 10.61
CA GLU A 190 -29.17 -12.10 11.45
C GLU A 190 -30.54 -11.80 10.81
N ILE A 191 -30.59 -11.55 9.51
CA ILE A 191 -31.84 -11.33 8.76
C ILE A 191 -32.72 -12.59 8.79
N ILE A 192 -32.15 -13.78 8.60
CA ILE A 192 -32.91 -15.03 8.61
C ILE A 192 -33.48 -15.27 10.01
N SER A 193 -32.65 -15.18 11.05
CA SER A 193 -33.09 -15.42 12.43
C SER A 193 -34.15 -14.42 12.92
N SER A 194 -34.12 -13.17 12.44
CA SER A 194 -35.13 -12.17 12.79
C SER A 194 -36.52 -12.48 12.19
N LYS A 195 -36.60 -13.26 11.11
CA LYS A 195 -37.86 -13.67 10.49
C LYS A 195 -38.51 -14.86 11.18
N ASP A 196 -37.74 -15.70 11.86
CA ASP A 196 -38.25 -16.86 12.60
C ASP A 196 -38.96 -16.50 13.92
N HIS A 197 -38.93 -15.21 14.31
CA HIS A 197 -39.56 -14.65 15.50
C HIS A 197 -40.72 -13.68 15.19
N SER A 198 -41.12 -13.54 13.94
CA SER A 198 -42.28 -12.75 13.49
C SER A 198 -43.38 -13.65 12.89
#